data_ba23082143d38fa8abf91af7c6d031b1
#
_entry.id   ba23082143d38fa8abf91af7c6d031b1
#
_cell.length_a   1.000
_cell.length_b   1.000
_cell.length_c   1.000
_cell.angle_alpha   90.00
_cell.angle_beta   90.00
_cell.angle_gamma   90.00
#
_symmetry.space_group_name_H-M   'P 1'
#
loop_
_entity.id
_entity.type
_entity.pdbx_description
1 polymer ?
#
loop_
_entity_poly.entity_id
_entity_poly.type
_entity_poly.pdbx_seq_one_letter_code
_entity_poly.pdbx_strand_id
1 'polypeptide(L)'
;MLAMIMILSFSVDSGNKSDAGDCVLGAVKEGKNETDVNIYKTPVMNYTAEGGGRMKLAKVNTSRKEKSKKRKSKKRKSKTGKNKKKAVTNSDINNSGNKSETFTFQSLPESLDELKELPEATLDTPFKTAALTLCALCAYAKDEEVGKEMLNWLKGPQPLSNAELQFLKERITGRTHVPFSYFAGAKPDNDYTPDEPFTLTISDNPYSYQNQNYAVMHLKSGGADSPRQIKLRKKGNQWFLWEQFVLVDIRAPKSSDPWQ
;
A
#
# COMPACT_ATOMS: atom_id res chain seq x y z
N MET A 1 -31.66 48.85 -8.95
CA MET A 1 -31.09 48.75 -7.59
C MET A 1 -29.62 48.39 -7.75
N LEU A 2 -28.74 49.35 -7.41
CA LEU A 2 -27.28 49.20 -7.53
C LEU A 2 -26.76 48.32 -6.41
N ALA A 3 -25.96 47.28 -6.73
CA ALA A 3 -25.17 46.53 -5.78
C ALA A 3 -23.73 47.06 -5.76
N MET A 4 -23.33 47.47 -4.59
CA MET A 4 -22.08 48.17 -4.26
C MET A 4 -20.94 47.12 -4.12
N ILE A 5 -19.92 47.28 -4.94
CA ILE A 5 -18.69 46.48 -4.86
C ILE A 5 -17.75 47.19 -3.87
N MET A 6 -17.42 46.54 -2.75
CA MET A 6 -16.33 46.98 -1.86
C MET A 6 -15.02 46.34 -2.29
N ILE A 7 -14.09 47.16 -2.74
CA ILE A 7 -12.69 46.81 -2.98
C ILE A 7 -11.91 47.14 -1.70
N LEU A 8 -11.38 46.17 -1.04
CA LEU A 8 -10.42 46.34 0.06
C LEU A 8 -8.99 46.23 -0.50
N SER A 9 -8.32 47.35 -0.59
CA SER A 9 -6.90 47.49 -0.88
C SER A 9 -6.10 47.27 0.41
N PHE A 10 -5.17 46.30 0.42
CA PHE A 10 -4.17 46.19 1.46
C PHE A 10 -2.84 46.75 0.96
N SER A 11 -2.37 47.78 1.68
CA SER A 11 -1.05 48.41 1.52
C SER A 11 0.04 47.49 2.06
N VAL A 12 1.12 47.34 1.28
CA VAL A 12 2.37 46.71 1.71
C VAL A 12 3.22 47.80 2.37
N ASP A 13 3.58 47.59 3.63
CA ASP A 13 4.57 48.39 4.32
C ASP A 13 5.85 47.57 4.54
N SER A 14 6.93 48.08 3.97
CA SER A 14 8.29 47.47 4.05
C SER A 14 9.06 48.14 5.19
N GLY A 15 9.38 47.35 6.22
CA GLY A 15 10.20 47.77 7.36
C GLY A 15 11.21 46.74 7.77
N ASN A 16 12.45 46.92 7.35
CA ASN A 16 13.68 46.25 7.75
C ASN A 16 14.02 46.54 9.21
N LYS A 17 14.33 45.47 10.04
CA LYS A 17 15.40 45.53 11.05
C LYS A 17 15.71 44.15 11.66
N SER A 18 16.95 43.82 11.61
CA SER A 18 17.67 42.77 12.33
C SER A 18 17.61 42.96 13.86
N ASP A 19 17.37 41.89 14.61
CA ASP A 19 17.96 41.68 15.93
C ASP A 19 18.05 40.22 16.30
N ALA A 20 19.24 39.84 16.74
CA ALA A 20 19.57 38.54 17.31
C ALA A 20 19.00 38.44 18.74
N GLY A 21 18.33 37.35 19.05
CA GLY A 21 17.75 37.06 20.36
C GLY A 21 17.99 35.63 20.79
N ASP A 22 18.71 35.48 21.86
CA ASP A 22 19.17 34.28 22.56
C ASP A 22 18.11 33.18 22.74
N CYS A 23 18.48 31.92 22.41
CA CYS A 23 17.75 30.71 22.80
C CYS A 23 18.08 30.37 24.27
N VAL A 24 17.10 30.56 25.15
CA VAL A 24 17.14 30.06 26.53
C VAL A 24 16.81 28.56 26.54
N LEU A 25 17.77 27.75 26.99
CA LEU A 25 17.58 26.33 27.27
C LEU A 25 16.71 26.16 28.53
N GLY A 26 15.48 25.70 28.35
CA GLY A 26 14.62 25.22 29.44
C GLY A 26 14.92 23.77 29.79
N ALA A 27 15.48 23.54 30.99
CA ALA A 27 15.67 22.21 31.54
C ALA A 27 14.34 21.55 31.89
N VAL A 28 14.10 20.33 31.36
CA VAL A 28 12.99 19.45 31.79
C VAL A 28 13.58 18.33 32.64
N LYS A 29 13.00 18.17 33.83
CA LYS A 29 13.36 17.18 34.85
C LYS A 29 13.16 15.74 34.39
N GLU A 30 14.09 14.88 34.72
CA GLU A 30 14.06 13.42 34.59
C GLU A 30 12.93 12.81 35.41
N GLY A 31 12.14 11.98 34.74
CA GLY A 31 11.24 10.98 35.34
C GLY A 31 11.71 9.59 34.96
N LYS A 32 12.20 8.83 35.94
CA LYS A 32 12.65 7.44 35.78
C LYS A 32 11.48 6.51 35.50
N ASN A 33 11.54 5.73 34.42
CA ASN A 33 11.01 4.36 34.37
C ASN A 33 11.74 3.59 33.25
N GLU A 34 12.49 2.60 33.68
CA GLU A 34 13.14 1.58 32.83
C GLU A 34 12.08 0.64 32.21
N THR A 35 12.07 0.51 30.91
CA THR A 35 11.67 -0.73 30.23
C THR A 35 12.48 -0.86 28.94
N ASP A 36 13.11 -2.01 28.78
CA ASP A 36 14.03 -2.48 27.77
C ASP A 36 13.73 -2.04 26.34
N VAL A 37 14.59 -1.20 25.75
CA VAL A 37 14.63 -0.92 24.31
C VAL A 37 15.81 -1.70 23.71
N ASN A 38 15.50 -2.73 22.95
CA ASN A 38 16.46 -3.52 22.19
C ASN A 38 16.94 -2.69 20.98
N ILE A 39 18.09 -2.03 21.12
CA ILE A 39 18.68 -1.18 20.08
C ILE A 39 19.48 -2.07 19.12
N TYR A 40 18.96 -2.29 17.93
CA TYR A 40 19.74 -2.82 16.81
C TYR A 40 20.78 -1.77 16.38
N LYS A 41 22.05 -2.01 16.71
CA LYS A 41 23.18 -1.23 16.21
C LYS A 41 23.37 -1.48 14.72
N THR A 42 23.00 -0.50 13.90
CA THR A 42 23.45 -0.44 12.50
C THR A 42 24.91 0.04 12.47
N PRO A 43 25.80 -0.59 11.68
CA PRO A 43 27.17 -0.11 11.56
C PRO A 43 27.20 1.22 10.79
N VAL A 44 27.76 2.24 11.42
CA VAL A 44 28.04 3.54 10.80
C VAL A 44 29.28 3.36 9.91
N MET A 45 29.13 3.49 8.59
CA MET A 45 30.25 3.57 7.66
C MET A 45 30.74 5.03 7.61
N ASN A 46 31.92 5.28 8.15
CA ASN A 46 32.62 6.53 7.96
C ASN A 46 33.34 6.52 6.61
N TYR A 47 32.94 7.42 5.71
CA TYR A 47 33.68 7.68 4.48
C TYR A 47 34.68 8.83 4.73
N THR A 48 35.97 8.53 4.68
CA THR A 48 37.01 9.55 4.48
C THR A 48 37.35 9.59 3.01
N ALA A 49 37.16 10.75 2.38
CA ALA A 49 37.54 10.99 1.00
C ALA A 49 39.01 11.43 0.94
N GLU A 50 39.90 10.55 0.47
CA GLU A 50 41.21 10.94 -0.07
C GLU A 50 41.65 9.99 -1.17
N GLY A 51 41.99 10.58 -2.34
CA GLY A 51 43.00 10.13 -3.29
C GLY A 51 42.72 8.87 -4.13
N GLY A 52 42.65 9.05 -5.44
CA GLY A 52 42.51 8.04 -6.47
C GLY A 52 43.40 6.79 -6.32
N GLY A 53 42.70 5.64 -6.34
CA GLY A 53 43.35 4.31 -6.30
C GLY A 53 42.36 3.21 -6.64
N ARG A 54 42.75 2.46 -7.67
CA ARG A 54 42.05 1.32 -8.29
C ARG A 54 41.73 0.25 -7.25
N MET A 55 40.42 -0.06 -6.99
CA MET A 55 39.99 -1.11 -6.07
C MET A 55 40.30 -2.51 -6.63
N LYS A 56 41.10 -3.29 -5.88
CA LYS A 56 41.20 -4.74 -6.03
C LYS A 56 40.28 -5.41 -5.01
N LEU A 57 39.35 -6.23 -5.51
CA LEU A 57 38.47 -7.07 -4.68
C LEU A 57 39.30 -8.16 -3.98
N ALA A 58 39.30 -8.13 -2.64
CA ALA A 58 39.83 -9.20 -1.82
C ALA A 58 38.76 -10.31 -1.67
N LYS A 59 39.09 -11.54 -2.09
CA LYS A 59 38.27 -12.75 -1.88
C LYS A 59 38.39 -13.18 -0.42
N VAL A 60 37.31 -13.17 0.32
CA VAL A 60 37.22 -13.79 1.64
C VAL A 60 36.85 -15.26 1.48
N ASN A 61 37.81 -16.15 1.74
CA ASN A 61 37.60 -17.58 1.82
C ASN A 61 37.04 -17.94 3.21
N THR A 62 35.78 -18.32 3.29
CA THR A 62 35.22 -18.99 4.47
C THR A 62 35.03 -20.47 4.18
N SER A 63 36.04 -21.26 4.55
CA SER A 63 35.94 -22.71 4.63
C SER A 63 35.16 -23.12 5.88
N ARG A 64 33.94 -23.61 5.74
CA ARG A 64 33.16 -24.18 6.84
C ARG A 64 33.07 -25.70 6.64
N LYS A 65 33.80 -26.46 7.46
CA LYS A 65 33.77 -27.94 7.54
C LYS A 65 32.37 -28.39 8.01
N GLU A 66 31.66 -29.12 7.18
CA GLU A 66 30.49 -29.92 7.59
C GLU A 66 30.92 -31.16 8.33
N LYS A 67 30.45 -31.32 9.58
CA LYS A 67 30.44 -32.59 10.30
C LYS A 67 29.04 -33.19 10.25
N SER A 68 28.86 -34.19 9.41
CA SER A 68 27.67 -35.02 9.36
C SER A 68 27.60 -35.91 10.63
N LYS A 69 26.54 -35.81 11.43
CA LYS A 69 26.17 -36.77 12.46
C LYS A 69 24.92 -37.55 12.06
N LYS A 70 25.13 -38.77 11.60
CA LYS A 70 24.13 -39.83 11.48
C LYS A 70 23.44 -40.08 12.82
N ARG A 71 22.14 -39.86 12.95
CA ARG A 71 21.35 -40.34 14.09
C ARG A 71 20.35 -41.36 13.62
N LYS A 72 20.53 -42.58 14.19
CA LYS A 72 19.71 -43.77 14.01
C LYS A 72 18.29 -43.56 14.55
N SER A 73 17.32 -43.98 13.78
CA SER A 73 15.90 -44.09 14.16
C SER A 73 15.69 -45.20 15.18
N LYS A 74 15.09 -44.87 16.34
CA LYS A 74 14.52 -45.87 17.26
C LYS A 74 12.99 -45.74 17.22
N LYS A 75 12.36 -46.74 16.66
CA LYS A 75 10.93 -47.04 16.66
C LYS A 75 10.47 -47.31 18.09
N ARG A 76 9.59 -46.48 18.65
CA ARG A 76 8.84 -46.82 19.88
C ARG A 76 7.35 -46.75 19.60
N LYS A 77 6.70 -47.92 19.71
CA LYS A 77 5.27 -48.12 19.88
C LYS A 77 4.87 -47.72 21.31
N SER A 78 3.82 -46.94 21.51
CA SER A 78 3.00 -46.93 22.73
C SER A 78 1.65 -46.34 22.41
N LYS A 79 0.71 -47.03 22.55
CA LYS A 79 -0.52 -47.31 23.30
C LYS A 79 -1.40 -46.10 23.52
N THR A 80 -2.61 -46.27 22.99
CA THR A 80 -3.87 -45.54 23.22
C THR A 80 -4.10 -45.06 24.65
N GLY A 81 -4.43 -43.75 24.74
CA GLY A 81 -5.13 -43.16 25.88
C GLY A 81 -6.15 -42.15 25.37
N LYS A 82 -7.45 -42.49 25.46
CA LYS A 82 -8.58 -41.64 25.16
C LYS A 82 -8.66 -40.52 26.22
N ASN A 83 -8.41 -39.28 25.86
CA ASN A 83 -8.92 -38.14 26.63
C ASN A 83 -9.59 -37.16 25.66
N LYS A 84 -10.93 -37.15 25.76
CA LYS A 84 -11.81 -36.20 25.11
C LYS A 84 -11.63 -34.80 25.74
N LYS A 85 -10.77 -33.95 25.17
CA LYS A 85 -10.84 -32.52 25.37
C LYS A 85 -11.41 -31.92 24.10
N LYS A 86 -12.56 -31.24 24.28
CA LYS A 86 -13.30 -30.50 23.28
C LYS A 86 -12.35 -29.46 22.66
N ALA A 87 -11.81 -29.77 21.49
CA ALA A 87 -11.06 -28.81 20.70
C ALA A 87 -12.06 -27.85 20.07
N VAL A 88 -11.86 -26.57 20.34
CA VAL A 88 -12.47 -25.49 19.54
C VAL A 88 -11.88 -25.64 18.15
N THR A 89 -12.69 -26.09 17.23
CA THR A 89 -12.31 -26.29 15.85
C THR A 89 -12.13 -24.91 15.20
N ASN A 90 -10.89 -24.55 14.92
CA ASN A 90 -10.54 -23.53 13.92
C ASN A 90 -10.89 -24.07 12.53
N SER A 91 -12.19 -24.09 12.20
CA SER A 91 -12.68 -24.64 10.94
C SER A 91 -12.86 -23.61 9.83
N ASP A 92 -12.30 -22.38 9.96
CA ASP A 92 -12.52 -21.32 8.98
C ASP A 92 -11.27 -20.93 8.17
N ILE A 93 -10.20 -21.73 8.19
CA ILE A 93 -8.94 -21.37 7.49
C ILE A 93 -8.71 -22.17 6.19
N ASN A 94 -9.51 -23.17 5.86
CA ASN A 94 -9.25 -24.07 4.74
C ASN A 94 -10.34 -24.03 3.67
N ASN A 95 -10.58 -22.89 3.04
CA ASN A 95 -11.16 -22.84 1.71
C ASN A 95 -10.19 -22.16 0.75
N SER A 96 -9.05 -22.78 0.47
CA SER A 96 -8.06 -22.29 -0.48
C SER A 96 -8.37 -22.74 -1.91
N GLY A 97 -9.58 -22.40 -2.38
CA GLY A 97 -9.87 -22.36 -3.80
C GLY A 97 -9.56 -20.95 -4.30
N ASN A 98 -9.13 -20.81 -5.54
CA ASN A 98 -9.03 -19.49 -6.20
C ASN A 98 -10.43 -18.89 -6.29
N LYS A 99 -10.76 -17.96 -5.40
CA LYS A 99 -12.03 -17.23 -5.43
C LYS A 99 -11.84 -15.97 -6.26
N SER A 100 -12.83 -15.63 -7.08
CA SER A 100 -12.91 -14.36 -7.79
C SER A 100 -14.25 -13.70 -7.49
N GLU A 101 -14.22 -12.39 -7.27
CA GLU A 101 -15.40 -11.55 -7.17
C GLU A 101 -15.34 -10.46 -8.24
N THR A 102 -16.48 -10.20 -8.88
CA THR A 102 -16.61 -9.16 -9.89
C THR A 102 -17.53 -8.07 -9.37
N PHE A 103 -17.07 -6.84 -9.45
CA PHE A 103 -17.77 -5.64 -9.04
C PHE A 103 -18.13 -4.83 -10.27
N THR A 104 -19.32 -4.24 -10.27
CA THR A 104 -19.83 -3.43 -11.39
C THR A 104 -20.33 -2.10 -10.84
N PHE A 105 -19.75 -1.01 -11.33
CA PHE A 105 -20.10 0.35 -10.96
C PHE A 105 -20.74 1.05 -12.16
N GLN A 106 -21.91 1.65 -11.97
CA GLN A 106 -22.57 2.44 -13.04
C GLN A 106 -21.79 3.72 -13.34
N SER A 107 -21.22 4.32 -12.29
CA SER A 107 -20.27 5.43 -12.34
C SER A 107 -19.20 5.22 -11.29
N LEU A 108 -18.00 5.77 -11.51
CA LEU A 108 -16.97 5.80 -10.49
C LEU A 108 -17.24 6.97 -9.55
N PRO A 109 -17.09 6.78 -8.20
CA PRO A 109 -17.36 7.83 -7.22
C PRO A 109 -16.39 9.00 -7.40
N GLU A 110 -16.93 10.21 -7.33
CA GLU A 110 -16.19 11.47 -7.46
C GLU A 110 -16.04 12.23 -6.13
N SER A 111 -16.57 11.66 -5.03
CA SER A 111 -16.42 12.15 -3.67
C SER A 111 -16.33 11.02 -2.65
N LEU A 112 -15.80 11.33 -1.45
CA LEU A 112 -15.75 10.36 -0.35
C LEU A 112 -17.17 9.92 0.07
N ASP A 113 -18.15 10.82 0.01
CA ASP A 113 -19.51 10.49 0.40
C ASP A 113 -20.16 9.53 -0.60
N GLU A 114 -19.97 9.74 -1.90
CA GLU A 114 -20.39 8.76 -2.92
C GLU A 114 -19.71 7.40 -2.75
N LEU A 115 -18.40 7.39 -2.42
CA LEU A 115 -17.68 6.15 -2.13
C LEU A 115 -18.31 5.40 -0.94
N LYS A 116 -18.71 6.11 0.10
CA LYS A 116 -19.34 5.51 1.29
C LYS A 116 -20.77 5.02 1.05
N GLU A 117 -21.47 5.54 0.06
CA GLU A 117 -22.82 5.10 -0.32
C GLU A 117 -22.81 3.77 -1.09
N LEU A 118 -21.65 3.35 -1.63
CA LEU A 118 -21.53 2.09 -2.33
C LEU A 118 -21.74 0.89 -1.39
N PRO A 119 -22.38 -0.19 -1.85
CA PRO A 119 -22.59 -1.43 -1.06
C PRO A 119 -21.29 -2.04 -0.54
N GLU A 120 -20.19 -1.80 -1.24
CA GLU A 120 -18.85 -2.27 -0.91
C GLU A 120 -18.25 -1.53 0.30
N ALA A 121 -18.77 -0.36 0.66
CA ALA A 121 -18.28 0.47 1.77
C ALA A 121 -18.43 -0.16 3.16
N THR A 122 -19.08 -1.30 3.26
CA THR A 122 -19.09 -2.14 4.48
C THR A 122 -17.70 -2.64 4.85
N LEU A 123 -16.78 -2.77 3.88
CA LEU A 123 -15.40 -3.25 4.04
C LEU A 123 -15.30 -4.63 4.73
N ASP A 124 -16.37 -5.42 4.73
CA ASP A 124 -16.46 -6.71 5.44
C ASP A 124 -15.66 -7.83 4.75
N THR A 125 -15.34 -7.65 3.46
CA THR A 125 -14.47 -8.57 2.72
C THR A 125 -13.25 -7.84 2.14
N PRO A 126 -12.11 -8.54 1.97
CA PRO A 126 -10.93 -7.94 1.34
C PRO A 126 -11.17 -7.60 -0.13
N PHE A 127 -12.08 -8.30 -0.80
CA PHE A 127 -12.46 -8.03 -2.19
C PHE A 127 -13.11 -6.64 -2.34
N LYS A 128 -14.06 -6.30 -1.46
CA LYS A 128 -14.73 -5.00 -1.45
C LYS A 128 -13.74 -3.86 -1.23
N THR A 129 -12.87 -3.98 -0.24
CA THR A 129 -11.86 -2.94 0.03
C THR A 129 -10.89 -2.78 -1.14
N ALA A 130 -10.48 -3.88 -1.79
CA ALA A 130 -9.62 -3.81 -2.97
C ALA A 130 -10.34 -3.13 -4.16
N ALA A 131 -11.64 -3.39 -4.35
CA ALA A 131 -12.43 -2.73 -5.40
C ALA A 131 -12.52 -1.22 -5.17
N LEU A 132 -12.88 -0.79 -3.95
CA LEU A 132 -12.95 0.62 -3.60
C LEU A 132 -11.58 1.31 -3.66
N THR A 133 -10.49 0.57 -3.41
CA THR A 133 -9.13 1.13 -3.59
C THR A 133 -8.88 1.54 -5.04
N LEU A 134 -9.33 0.75 -6.02
CA LEU A 134 -9.22 1.13 -7.42
C LEU A 134 -10.09 2.34 -7.77
N CYS A 135 -11.32 2.41 -7.24
CA CYS A 135 -12.18 3.60 -7.41
C CYS A 135 -11.50 4.85 -6.86
N ALA A 136 -10.93 4.78 -5.66
CA ALA A 136 -10.21 5.89 -5.03
C ALA A 136 -8.95 6.31 -5.81
N LEU A 137 -8.23 5.35 -6.42
CA LEU A 137 -7.08 5.65 -7.28
C LEU A 137 -7.51 6.29 -8.61
N CYS A 138 -8.66 5.91 -9.17
CA CYS A 138 -9.24 6.59 -10.34
C CYS A 138 -9.67 8.03 -9.99
N ALA A 139 -10.27 8.23 -8.81
CA ALA A 139 -10.58 9.56 -8.31
C ALA A 139 -9.31 10.40 -8.13
N TYR A 140 -8.23 9.82 -7.55
CA TYR A 140 -6.93 10.47 -7.40
C TYR A 140 -6.33 10.90 -8.75
N ALA A 141 -6.53 10.11 -9.81
CA ALA A 141 -6.05 10.43 -11.14
C ALA A 141 -6.79 11.62 -11.78
N LYS A 142 -8.02 11.92 -11.34
CA LYS A 142 -8.82 13.07 -11.75
C LYS A 142 -8.57 14.28 -10.84
N ASP A 143 -8.60 14.05 -9.51
CA ASP A 143 -8.43 15.05 -8.45
C ASP A 143 -7.62 14.45 -7.30
N GLU A 144 -6.42 15.00 -7.07
CA GLU A 144 -5.47 14.50 -6.06
C GLU A 144 -6.05 14.56 -4.64
N GLU A 145 -6.73 15.65 -4.28
CA GLU A 145 -7.26 15.83 -2.93
C GLU A 145 -8.45 14.92 -2.65
N VAL A 146 -9.37 14.78 -3.59
CA VAL A 146 -10.51 13.86 -3.47
C VAL A 146 -10.02 12.42 -3.33
N GLY A 147 -9.12 11.98 -4.21
CA GLY A 147 -8.60 10.61 -4.15
C GLY A 147 -7.79 10.34 -2.89
N LYS A 148 -7.05 11.31 -2.38
CA LYS A 148 -6.33 11.24 -1.11
C LYS A 148 -7.28 11.10 0.08
N GLU A 149 -8.38 11.82 0.11
CA GLU A 149 -9.40 11.70 1.15
C GLU A 149 -10.02 10.29 1.16
N MET A 150 -10.41 9.77 0.00
CA MET A 150 -10.93 8.42 -0.16
C MET A 150 -9.92 7.36 0.29
N LEU A 151 -8.65 7.47 -0.14
CA LEU A 151 -7.60 6.54 0.24
C LEU A 151 -7.32 6.58 1.74
N ASN A 152 -7.33 7.74 2.38
CA ASN A 152 -7.18 7.87 3.82
C ASN A 152 -8.32 7.18 4.58
N TRP A 153 -9.54 7.27 4.09
CA TRP A 153 -10.67 6.55 4.67
C TRP A 153 -10.48 5.03 4.54
N LEU A 154 -10.04 4.54 3.38
CA LEU A 154 -9.75 3.12 3.15
C LEU A 154 -8.55 2.60 3.98
N LYS A 155 -7.58 3.46 4.29
CA LYS A 155 -6.45 3.14 5.20
C LYS A 155 -6.89 3.06 6.66
N GLY A 156 -8.03 3.63 7.01
CA GLY A 156 -8.63 3.58 8.33
C GLY A 156 -7.77 4.27 9.40
N PRO A 157 -7.34 3.56 10.46
CA PRO A 157 -6.65 4.21 11.57
C PRO A 157 -5.22 4.68 11.26
N GLN A 158 -4.68 4.33 10.11
CA GLN A 158 -3.32 4.67 9.72
C GLN A 158 -3.34 5.36 8.34
N PRO A 159 -3.50 6.69 8.30
CA PRO A 159 -3.59 7.43 7.04
C PRO A 159 -2.32 7.31 6.20
N LEU A 160 -2.38 7.78 4.97
CA LEU A 160 -1.25 7.82 4.05
C LEU A 160 -0.09 8.61 4.65
N SER A 161 1.09 8.02 4.63
CA SER A 161 2.34 8.69 4.98
C SER A 161 2.80 9.62 3.85
N ASN A 162 3.69 10.57 4.15
CA ASN A 162 4.27 11.46 3.13
C ASN A 162 4.98 10.68 2.02
N ALA A 163 5.62 9.55 2.35
CA ALA A 163 6.27 8.69 1.35
C ALA A 163 5.26 8.03 0.41
N GLU A 164 4.11 7.58 0.93
CA GLU A 164 3.02 7.02 0.11
C GLU A 164 2.37 8.09 -0.76
N LEU A 165 2.16 9.30 -0.24
CA LEU A 165 1.66 10.43 -1.03
C LEU A 165 2.61 10.80 -2.16
N GLN A 166 3.91 10.87 -1.88
CA GLN A 166 4.92 11.12 -2.91
C GLN A 166 4.93 10.02 -3.97
N PHE A 167 4.85 8.76 -3.55
CA PHE A 167 4.76 7.61 -4.47
C PHE A 167 3.52 7.69 -5.37
N LEU A 168 2.33 8.00 -4.81
CA LEU A 168 1.10 8.16 -5.59
C LEU A 168 1.27 9.27 -6.64
N LYS A 169 1.77 10.42 -6.22
CA LYS A 169 2.01 11.55 -7.11
C LYS A 169 2.95 11.20 -8.26
N GLU A 170 4.11 10.61 -7.97
CA GLU A 170 5.10 10.21 -8.99
C GLU A 170 4.56 9.15 -9.97
N ARG A 171 3.67 8.26 -9.52
CA ARG A 171 3.16 7.17 -10.34
C ARG A 171 1.93 7.52 -11.17
N ILE A 172 1.14 8.51 -10.72
CA ILE A 172 -0.11 8.90 -11.39
C ILE A 172 0.08 10.17 -12.23
N THR A 173 0.93 11.13 -11.83
CA THR A 173 1.17 12.34 -12.63
C THR A 173 1.68 11.99 -14.04
N GLY A 174 0.94 12.45 -15.06
CA GLY A 174 1.21 12.11 -16.47
C GLY A 174 0.91 10.67 -16.86
N ARG A 175 0.34 9.87 -15.94
CA ARG A 175 0.01 8.45 -16.15
C ARG A 175 -1.38 8.12 -15.58
N THR A 176 -2.32 9.02 -15.76
CA THR A 176 -3.69 8.92 -15.22
C THR A 176 -4.44 7.67 -15.68
N HIS A 177 -4.05 7.08 -16.81
CA HIS A 177 -4.60 5.83 -17.34
C HIS A 177 -4.33 4.60 -16.46
N VAL A 178 -3.31 4.64 -15.60
CA VAL A 178 -2.85 3.46 -14.85
C VAL A 178 -3.94 2.84 -13.98
N PRO A 179 -4.68 3.57 -13.13
CA PRO A 179 -5.76 2.99 -12.34
C PRO A 179 -6.92 2.44 -13.20
N PHE A 180 -7.21 3.07 -14.33
CA PHE A 180 -8.28 2.63 -15.24
C PHE A 180 -7.96 1.32 -15.95
N SER A 181 -6.69 0.97 -16.09
CA SER A 181 -6.22 -0.24 -16.76
C SER A 181 -6.73 -1.56 -16.16
N TYR A 182 -7.31 -1.52 -14.96
CA TYR A 182 -7.84 -2.69 -14.26
C TYR A 182 -9.31 -2.98 -14.55
N PHE A 183 -10.01 -2.04 -15.16
CA PHE A 183 -11.41 -2.23 -15.57
C PHE A 183 -11.51 -2.96 -16.90
N ALA A 184 -12.62 -3.68 -17.07
CA ALA A 184 -12.90 -4.41 -18.30
C ALA A 184 -12.86 -3.46 -19.52
N GLY A 185 -12.40 -3.98 -20.66
CA GLY A 185 -12.27 -3.22 -21.90
C GLY A 185 -11.01 -2.34 -21.99
N ALA A 186 -10.44 -1.88 -20.85
CA ALA A 186 -9.28 -1.00 -20.83
C ALA A 186 -8.00 -1.71 -21.34
N LYS A 187 -7.41 -1.22 -22.42
CA LYS A 187 -6.22 -1.77 -23.10
C LYS A 187 -5.32 -0.64 -23.61
N PRO A 188 -4.03 -0.92 -23.87
CA PRO A 188 -3.15 0.07 -24.51
C PRO A 188 -3.69 0.62 -25.84
N ASP A 189 -4.38 -0.22 -26.61
CA ASP A 189 -4.89 0.13 -27.96
C ASP A 189 -6.06 1.13 -27.94
N ASN A 190 -6.77 1.26 -26.81
CA ASN A 190 -7.88 2.23 -26.63
C ASN A 190 -7.59 3.25 -25.54
N ASP A 191 -6.28 3.53 -25.29
CA ASP A 191 -5.81 4.47 -24.29
C ASP A 191 -6.40 4.20 -22.90
N TYR A 192 -6.64 2.92 -22.59
CA TYR A 192 -7.22 2.45 -21.34
C TYR A 192 -8.60 3.02 -21.01
N THR A 193 -9.40 3.28 -22.05
CA THR A 193 -10.82 3.61 -21.88
C THR A 193 -11.58 2.35 -21.49
N PRO A 194 -12.17 2.27 -20.28
CA PRO A 194 -12.94 1.11 -19.85
C PRO A 194 -14.28 1.00 -20.57
N ASP A 195 -14.84 -0.21 -20.59
CA ASP A 195 -16.24 -0.42 -20.96
C ASP A 195 -17.18 0.07 -19.84
N GLU A 196 -18.35 0.56 -20.20
CA GLU A 196 -19.40 0.92 -19.25
C GLU A 196 -20.52 -0.16 -19.28
N PRO A 197 -21.04 -0.57 -18.12
CA PRO A 197 -20.67 -0.13 -16.78
C PRO A 197 -19.28 -0.62 -16.36
N PHE A 198 -18.62 0.16 -15.50
CA PHE A 198 -17.26 -0.13 -15.04
C PHE A 198 -17.19 -1.46 -14.29
N THR A 199 -16.54 -2.45 -14.85
CA THR A 199 -16.46 -3.80 -14.30
C THR A 199 -15.03 -4.16 -13.90
N LEU A 200 -14.85 -4.61 -12.66
CA LEU A 200 -13.57 -4.97 -12.06
C LEU A 200 -13.64 -6.36 -11.47
N THR A 201 -12.67 -7.22 -11.80
CA THR A 201 -12.56 -8.58 -11.23
C THR A 201 -11.34 -8.68 -10.34
N ILE A 202 -11.56 -9.13 -9.09
CA ILE A 202 -10.55 -9.33 -8.06
C ILE A 202 -10.51 -10.80 -7.72
N SER A 203 -9.32 -11.37 -7.58
CA SER A 203 -9.13 -12.77 -7.24
C SER A 203 -8.19 -12.94 -6.05
N ASP A 204 -8.39 -14.00 -5.29
CA ASP A 204 -7.42 -14.51 -4.35
C ASP A 204 -6.64 -15.70 -4.94
N ASN A 205 -5.70 -16.22 -4.18
CA ASN A 205 -4.99 -17.46 -4.45
C ASN A 205 -4.70 -18.21 -3.13
N PRO A 206 -4.18 -19.45 -3.15
CA PRO A 206 -3.88 -20.22 -1.92
C PRO A 206 -2.96 -19.51 -0.93
N TYR A 207 -2.22 -18.51 -1.36
CA TYR A 207 -1.26 -17.76 -0.55
C TYR A 207 -1.81 -16.42 -0.04
N SER A 208 -3.02 -16.04 -0.45
CA SER A 208 -3.60 -14.74 -0.11
C SER A 208 -3.77 -14.49 1.38
N TYR A 209 -3.94 -15.54 2.19
CA TYR A 209 -4.23 -15.45 3.62
C TYR A 209 -3.15 -16.09 4.50
N GLN A 210 -1.91 -16.22 4.01
CA GLN A 210 -0.81 -16.85 4.78
C GLN A 210 -0.48 -16.12 6.08
N ASN A 211 -0.63 -14.80 6.12
CA ASN A 211 -0.35 -14.00 7.30
C ASN A 211 -1.66 -13.70 8.03
N GLN A 212 -1.71 -14.00 9.33
CA GLN A 212 -2.87 -13.69 10.16
C GLN A 212 -3.23 -12.20 10.07
N ASN A 213 -4.51 -11.89 9.90
CA ASN A 213 -5.04 -10.55 9.75
C ASN A 213 -4.57 -9.77 8.50
N TYR A 214 -3.96 -10.42 7.53
CA TYR A 214 -3.62 -9.85 6.24
C TYR A 214 -4.24 -10.65 5.12
N ALA A 215 -4.58 -9.96 4.03
CA ALA A 215 -5.03 -10.57 2.79
C ALA A 215 -4.32 -9.90 1.61
N VAL A 216 -3.95 -10.69 0.60
CA VAL A 216 -3.34 -10.20 -0.64
C VAL A 216 -4.29 -10.54 -1.78
N MET A 217 -4.88 -9.50 -2.39
CA MET A 217 -5.79 -9.62 -3.52
C MET A 217 -5.05 -9.37 -4.83
N HIS A 218 -5.47 -10.06 -5.88
CA HIS A 218 -4.85 -10.04 -7.18
C HIS A 218 -5.80 -9.44 -8.22
N LEU A 219 -5.29 -8.50 -9.02
CA LEU A 219 -6.04 -7.78 -10.04
C LEU A 219 -5.30 -7.86 -11.38
N LYS A 220 -6.03 -8.20 -12.45
CA LYS A 220 -5.48 -8.20 -13.81
C LYS A 220 -5.65 -6.82 -14.41
N SER A 221 -4.58 -6.28 -15.00
CA SER A 221 -4.61 -5.06 -15.79
C SER A 221 -4.51 -5.41 -17.28
N GLY A 222 -5.19 -4.66 -18.13
CA GLY A 222 -5.02 -4.77 -19.59
C GLY A 222 -3.63 -4.38 -20.09
N GLY A 223 -2.85 -3.70 -19.24
CA GLY A 223 -1.49 -3.24 -19.56
C GLY A 223 -0.36 -4.00 -18.86
N ALA A 224 -0.64 -5.10 -18.15
CA ALA A 224 0.37 -5.87 -17.43
C ALA A 224 0.32 -7.35 -17.76
N ASP A 225 1.49 -8.01 -17.84
CA ASP A 225 1.59 -9.44 -18.14
C ASP A 225 1.21 -10.34 -16.96
N SER A 226 1.31 -9.82 -15.74
CA SER A 226 0.97 -10.54 -14.51
C SER A 226 0.05 -9.72 -13.61
N PRO A 227 -0.82 -10.38 -12.82
CA PRO A 227 -1.69 -9.68 -11.87
C PRO A 227 -0.88 -8.82 -10.90
N ARG A 228 -1.41 -7.64 -10.57
CA ARG A 228 -0.90 -6.76 -9.53
C ARG A 228 -1.59 -7.03 -8.21
N GLN A 229 -1.02 -6.55 -7.13
CA GLN A 229 -1.47 -6.92 -5.79
C GLN A 229 -1.92 -5.70 -4.99
N ILE A 230 -2.95 -5.92 -4.17
CA ILE A 230 -3.34 -5.03 -3.07
C ILE A 230 -3.30 -5.86 -1.80
N LYS A 231 -2.55 -5.38 -0.81
CA LYS A 231 -2.46 -5.99 0.51
C LYS A 231 -3.36 -5.25 1.48
N LEU A 232 -4.15 -5.99 2.20
CA LEU A 232 -5.17 -5.50 3.11
C LEU A 232 -4.90 -6.00 4.53
N ARG A 233 -5.35 -5.23 5.53
CA ARG A 233 -5.21 -5.57 6.93
C ARG A 233 -6.57 -5.56 7.62
N LYS A 234 -6.86 -6.62 8.37
CA LYS A 234 -8.11 -6.78 9.12
C LYS A 234 -8.02 -6.05 10.46
N LYS A 235 -9.10 -5.32 10.81
CA LYS A 235 -9.33 -4.77 12.14
C LYS A 235 -10.80 -4.94 12.50
N GLY A 236 -11.08 -5.70 13.53
CA GLY A 236 -12.45 -6.11 13.86
C GLY A 236 -13.06 -6.93 12.72
N ASN A 237 -14.20 -6.51 12.21
CA ASN A 237 -14.91 -7.16 11.10
C ASN A 237 -14.64 -6.49 9.74
N GLN A 238 -13.73 -5.50 9.68
CA GLN A 238 -13.46 -4.76 8.47
C GLN A 238 -12.02 -4.97 7.98
N TRP A 239 -11.85 -4.78 6.67
CA TRP A 239 -10.56 -4.81 5.99
C TRP A 239 -10.19 -3.41 5.54
N PHE A 240 -8.93 -3.03 5.76
CA PHE A 240 -8.39 -1.71 5.42
C PHE A 240 -7.21 -1.85 4.47
N LEU A 241 -7.00 -0.86 3.62
CA LEU A 241 -5.85 -0.81 2.74
C LEU A 241 -4.55 -0.74 3.55
N TRP A 242 -3.64 -1.69 3.31
CA TRP A 242 -2.32 -1.69 3.93
C TRP A 242 -1.25 -1.20 2.96
N GLU A 243 -1.12 -1.88 1.82
CA GLU A 243 -0.16 -1.56 0.74
C GLU A 243 -0.82 -1.82 -0.61
N GLN A 244 -0.43 -1.08 -1.63
CA GLN A 244 -0.85 -1.31 -3.01
C GLN A 244 0.34 -1.35 -3.97
N PHE A 245 0.29 -2.24 -4.95
CA PHE A 245 1.31 -2.46 -5.97
C PHE A 245 0.72 -2.36 -7.38
N VAL A 246 -0.42 -1.68 -7.51
CA VAL A 246 -1.18 -1.58 -8.77
C VAL A 246 -0.69 -0.45 -9.70
N LEU A 247 0.20 0.42 -9.22
CA LEU A 247 0.67 1.57 -9.98
C LEU A 247 2.02 1.36 -10.70
N VAL A 248 2.51 0.12 -10.74
CA VAL A 248 3.83 -0.19 -11.31
C VAL A 248 3.73 -1.10 -12.52
N ASP A 249 4.64 -0.91 -13.47
CA ASP A 249 4.81 -1.73 -14.68
C ASP A 249 3.52 -1.93 -15.49
N ILE A 250 2.76 -0.86 -15.68
CA ILE A 250 1.66 -0.80 -16.65
C ILE A 250 2.19 -0.16 -17.93
N ARG A 251 1.95 -0.81 -19.07
CA ARG A 251 2.37 -0.31 -20.39
C ARG A 251 1.76 1.06 -20.63
N ALA A 252 2.48 1.88 -21.37
CA ALA A 252 1.96 3.16 -21.85
C ALA A 252 0.80 2.95 -22.84
N PRO A 253 -0.12 3.93 -22.94
CA PRO A 253 -1.13 3.95 -24.00
C PRO A 253 -0.46 3.92 -25.38
N LYS A 254 -1.10 3.32 -26.34
CA LYS A 254 -0.56 3.21 -27.70
C LYS A 254 -0.40 4.57 -28.37
N SER A 255 -1.34 5.49 -28.15
CA SER A 255 -1.28 6.88 -28.63
C SER A 255 -0.07 7.67 -28.13
N SER A 256 0.54 7.24 -27.01
CA SER A 256 1.74 7.88 -26.45
C SER A 256 3.06 7.31 -26.99
N ASP A 257 3.02 6.27 -27.83
CA ASP A 257 4.20 5.68 -28.43
C ASP A 257 4.64 6.50 -29.66
N PRO A 258 5.83 7.14 -29.63
CA PRO A 258 6.31 7.97 -30.73
C PRO A 258 6.67 7.18 -32.00
N TRP A 259 6.62 5.85 -31.94
CA TRP A 259 6.98 4.95 -33.05
C TRP A 259 5.76 4.31 -33.72
N GLN A 260 4.55 4.76 -33.43
CA GLN A 260 3.30 4.29 -34.06
C GLN A 260 2.79 5.21 -35.15
#